data_23d97f04c39036f510692534eb5e17c3
#
_entry.id   23d97f04c39036f510692534eb5e17c3
#
_cell.length_a   1.000
_cell.length_b   1.000
_cell.length_c   1.000
_cell.angle_alpha   90.00
_cell.angle_beta   90.00
_cell.angle_gamma   90.00
#
_symmetry.space_group_name_H-M   'P 1'
#
loop_
_entity.id
_entity.type
_entity.pdbx_description
1 polymer ?
#
loop_
_entity_poly.entity_id
_entity_poly.type
_entity_poly.pdbx_seq_one_letter_code
_entity_poly.pdbx_strand_id
1 'polypeptide(L)'
;MKASAWVRIGGWVVVPLTLLTLGWGLLARPGAISSASLAPEPTGSPPTGTGPVTFVGDSLTAQGDWQAAFPGRVVHNQGVSGDTTFQLMARLPVIRRTGARTYLVMVGINDIGWGYAPKGIASRIQWLRTGLQLGTGARVIVQSTIPCARFRCGPDGVRRVAELNQRLAQQTPSQDYVDLAPVMADADGLKSAYTVDGVHLNAAGYARWQGRLRELGLP
;
A
#
# COMPACT_ATOMS: atom_id res chain seq x y z
N MET A 1 -30.70 13.32 22.42
CA MET A 1 -30.53 11.92 22.00
C MET A 1 -31.10 11.76 20.62
N LYS A 2 -30.27 11.72 19.56
CA LYS A 2 -30.66 11.27 18.22
C LYS A 2 -29.49 10.45 17.69
N ALA A 3 -29.74 9.15 17.53
CA ALA A 3 -28.78 8.18 17.01
C ALA A 3 -28.60 8.39 15.51
N SER A 4 -27.36 8.50 15.05
CA SER A 4 -26.99 8.53 13.63
C SER A 4 -27.05 7.10 13.09
N ALA A 5 -27.94 6.89 12.13
CA ALA A 5 -28.13 5.62 11.45
C ALA A 5 -26.95 5.32 10.51
N TRP A 6 -26.23 4.25 10.76
CA TRP A 6 -25.32 3.63 9.84
C TRP A 6 -26.11 2.68 8.94
N VAL A 7 -26.11 2.93 7.63
CA VAL A 7 -26.69 2.01 6.65
C VAL A 7 -25.80 0.77 6.56
N ARG A 8 -26.31 -0.35 7.07
CA ARG A 8 -25.77 -1.68 6.82
C ARG A 8 -26.22 -2.13 5.43
N ILE A 9 -25.29 -2.35 4.51
CA ILE A 9 -25.55 -3.16 3.32
C ILE A 9 -24.87 -4.52 3.59
N GLY A 10 -25.70 -5.48 4.03
CA GLY A 10 -25.29 -6.87 4.19
C GLY A 10 -25.55 -7.64 2.91
N GLY A 11 -24.57 -8.39 2.47
CA GLY A 11 -24.71 -9.37 1.41
C GLY A 11 -23.58 -10.37 1.49
N TRP A 12 -23.70 -11.36 2.38
CA TRP A 12 -22.80 -12.53 2.37
C TRP A 12 -23.35 -13.55 1.39
N VAL A 13 -22.62 -13.79 0.30
CA VAL A 13 -22.86 -14.98 -0.53
C VAL A 13 -21.98 -16.09 0.01
N VAL A 14 -22.62 -17.08 0.63
CA VAL A 14 -21.95 -18.33 1.04
C VAL A 14 -21.89 -19.24 -0.17
N VAL A 15 -20.69 -19.52 -0.67
CA VAL A 15 -20.47 -20.55 -1.69
C VAL A 15 -20.15 -21.87 -0.99
N PRO A 16 -20.91 -22.95 -1.23
CA PRO A 16 -20.62 -24.23 -0.59
C PRO A 16 -19.38 -24.89 -1.20
N LEU A 17 -18.51 -25.34 -0.33
CA LEU A 17 -17.33 -26.13 -0.66
C LEU A 17 -17.76 -27.55 -1.05
N THR A 18 -17.72 -27.91 -2.33
CA THR A 18 -17.83 -29.29 -2.79
C THR A 18 -16.46 -29.96 -2.79
N LEU A 19 -16.30 -30.94 -1.91
CA LEU A 19 -15.16 -31.88 -1.89
C LEU A 19 -15.21 -32.77 -3.13
N LEU A 20 -14.22 -32.65 -4.01
CA LEU A 20 -13.94 -33.63 -5.06
C LEU A 20 -12.69 -34.43 -4.67
N THR A 21 -12.94 -35.68 -4.26
CA THR A 21 -11.92 -36.73 -4.12
C THR A 21 -11.68 -37.33 -5.50
N LEU A 22 -10.47 -37.29 -6.02
CA LEU A 22 -9.97 -38.12 -7.13
C LEU A 22 -8.51 -38.46 -6.85
N GLY A 23 -8.22 -39.68 -6.52
CA GLY A 23 -7.70 -40.67 -7.46
C GLY A 23 -6.16 -40.69 -7.46
N TRP A 24 -5.57 -41.62 -6.66
CA TRP A 24 -4.14 -41.98 -6.70
C TRP A 24 -3.83 -42.74 -8.01
N GLY A 25 -2.71 -42.41 -8.62
CA GLY A 25 -2.04 -43.30 -9.59
C GLY A 25 -1.13 -42.54 -10.55
N LEU A 26 0.17 -42.54 -10.34
CA LEU A 26 1.19 -43.05 -11.25
C LEU A 26 2.61 -42.70 -10.75
N LEU A 27 3.39 -43.73 -10.54
CA LEU A 27 4.82 -43.72 -10.24
C LEU A 27 5.60 -43.02 -11.36
N ALA A 28 6.20 -41.87 -11.09
CA ALA A 28 7.21 -41.26 -11.94
C ALA A 28 8.62 -41.59 -11.41
N ARG A 29 9.48 -42.10 -12.27
CA ARG A 29 10.88 -42.46 -12.03
C ARG A 29 11.70 -41.18 -11.66
N PRO A 30 12.72 -41.32 -10.77
CA PRO A 30 13.61 -40.22 -10.49
C PRO A 30 14.54 -39.96 -11.69
N GLY A 31 14.28 -38.87 -12.41
CA GLY A 31 15.19 -38.33 -13.39
C GLY A 31 16.37 -37.62 -12.70
N ALA A 32 17.58 -37.87 -13.20
CA ALA A 32 18.83 -37.31 -12.71
C ALA A 32 18.76 -35.78 -12.61
N ILE A 33 19.08 -35.25 -11.44
CA ILE A 33 19.24 -33.81 -11.20
C ILE A 33 20.57 -33.42 -11.85
N SER A 34 20.48 -32.75 -13.00
CA SER A 34 21.61 -32.07 -13.62
C SER A 34 22.07 -30.94 -12.69
N SER A 35 23.33 -30.99 -12.25
CA SER A 35 23.98 -29.92 -11.52
C SER A 35 24.13 -28.69 -12.43
N ALA A 36 23.10 -27.85 -12.49
CA ALA A 36 23.21 -26.53 -13.09
C ALA A 36 24.13 -25.71 -12.20
N SER A 37 25.27 -25.33 -12.76
CA SER A 37 26.22 -24.39 -12.17
C SER A 37 25.48 -23.14 -11.71
N LEU A 38 25.51 -22.86 -10.40
CA LEU A 38 25.08 -21.59 -9.83
C LEU A 38 26.02 -20.51 -10.37
N ALA A 39 25.53 -19.71 -11.32
CA ALA A 39 26.20 -18.49 -11.70
C ALA A 39 26.32 -17.59 -10.46
N PRO A 40 27.46 -16.90 -10.24
CA PRO A 40 27.60 -16.02 -9.10
C PRO A 40 26.55 -14.92 -9.16
N GLU A 41 25.83 -14.74 -8.05
CA GLU A 41 24.90 -13.63 -7.85
C GLU A 41 25.65 -12.30 -8.10
N PRO A 42 25.06 -11.35 -8.85
CA PRO A 42 25.67 -10.05 -9.05
C PRO A 42 25.72 -9.29 -7.72
N THR A 43 26.92 -9.23 -7.12
CA THR A 43 27.21 -8.44 -5.92
C THR A 43 27.37 -6.96 -6.28
N GLY A 44 26.29 -6.32 -6.68
CA GLY A 44 26.21 -4.88 -6.90
C GLY A 44 24.83 -4.40 -6.53
N SER A 45 24.73 -3.46 -5.59
CA SER A 45 23.46 -2.75 -5.38
C SER A 45 23.06 -2.12 -6.72
N PRO A 46 21.86 -2.43 -7.27
CA PRO A 46 21.45 -1.84 -8.52
C PRO A 46 21.37 -0.32 -8.38
N PRO A 47 21.77 0.44 -9.41
CA PRO A 47 21.72 1.90 -9.36
C PRO A 47 20.31 2.34 -9.00
N THR A 48 20.22 3.21 -8.01
CA THR A 48 18.98 3.87 -7.61
C THR A 48 18.43 4.61 -8.84
N GLY A 49 17.37 4.11 -9.44
CA GLY A 49 16.65 4.89 -10.43
C GLY A 49 16.19 4.26 -11.75
N THR A 50 16.49 3.02 -12.09
CA THR A 50 16.23 2.52 -13.47
C THR A 50 15.25 1.33 -13.60
N GLY A 51 14.61 0.85 -12.54
CA GLY A 51 13.71 -0.30 -12.62
C GLY A 51 12.22 0.06 -12.53
N PRO A 52 11.33 -0.93 -12.72
CA PRO A 52 9.89 -0.74 -12.53
C PRO A 52 9.55 -0.27 -11.11
N VAL A 53 8.51 0.54 -11.02
CA VAL A 53 7.98 1.09 -9.77
C VAL A 53 6.55 0.57 -9.56
N THR A 54 6.21 0.21 -8.33
CA THR A 54 4.86 -0.20 -8.00
C THR A 54 4.30 0.66 -6.86
N PHE A 55 3.17 1.31 -7.13
CA PHE A 55 2.36 1.96 -6.11
C PHE A 55 1.43 0.93 -5.49
N VAL A 56 1.42 0.83 -4.17
CA VAL A 56 0.68 -0.17 -3.39
C VAL A 56 -0.20 0.54 -2.37
N GLY A 57 -1.49 0.24 -2.36
CA GLY A 57 -2.40 0.89 -1.41
C GLY A 57 -3.88 0.61 -1.66
N ASP A 58 -4.69 1.54 -1.19
CA ASP A 58 -6.14 1.53 -1.24
C ASP A 58 -6.72 2.36 -2.41
N SER A 59 -7.96 2.88 -2.25
CA SER A 59 -8.62 3.71 -3.26
C SER A 59 -7.84 4.97 -3.64
N LEU A 60 -7.15 5.58 -2.68
CA LEU A 60 -6.32 6.76 -2.95
C LEU A 60 -5.18 6.42 -3.91
N THR A 61 -4.57 5.26 -3.75
CA THR A 61 -3.55 4.77 -4.69
C THR A 61 -4.18 4.34 -6.02
N ALA A 62 -5.31 3.63 -5.99
CA ALA A 62 -5.99 3.11 -7.18
C ALA A 62 -6.38 4.19 -8.18
N GLN A 63 -6.84 5.35 -7.69
CA GLN A 63 -7.35 6.45 -8.51
C GLN A 63 -6.25 7.39 -9.02
N GLY A 64 -4.99 7.20 -8.60
CA GLY A 64 -3.87 8.01 -9.07
C GLY A 64 -3.40 7.60 -10.47
N ASP A 65 -3.22 8.57 -11.36
CA ASP A 65 -2.56 8.36 -12.66
C ASP A 65 -1.03 8.44 -12.48
N TRP A 66 -0.48 7.35 -11.99
CA TRP A 66 0.95 7.26 -11.67
C TRP A 66 1.83 7.15 -12.91
N GLN A 67 1.33 6.50 -13.97
CA GLN A 67 2.09 6.39 -15.23
C GLN A 67 2.25 7.76 -15.89
N ALA A 68 1.21 8.57 -15.94
CA ALA A 68 1.29 9.94 -16.46
C ALA A 68 2.16 10.84 -15.56
N ALA A 69 2.14 10.62 -14.24
CA ALA A 69 2.95 11.38 -13.30
C ALA A 69 4.46 11.10 -13.44
N PHE A 70 4.84 9.90 -13.89
CA PHE A 70 6.23 9.45 -14.01
C PHE A 70 6.50 8.78 -15.37
N PRO A 71 6.43 9.53 -16.48
CA PRO A 71 6.41 8.98 -17.84
C PRO A 71 7.72 8.27 -18.24
N GLY A 72 8.83 8.59 -17.57
CA GLY A 72 10.13 7.94 -17.81
C GLY A 72 10.31 6.58 -17.13
N ARG A 73 9.27 6.04 -16.48
CA ARG A 73 9.33 4.80 -15.68
C ARG A 73 8.26 3.83 -16.12
N VAL A 74 8.54 2.54 -15.94
CA VAL A 74 7.48 1.52 -15.95
C VAL A 74 6.80 1.54 -14.58
N VAL A 75 5.53 1.92 -14.56
CA VAL A 75 4.76 2.10 -13.32
C VAL A 75 3.62 1.08 -13.26
N HIS A 76 3.53 0.36 -12.15
CA HIS A 76 2.39 -0.51 -11.85
C HIS A 76 1.55 0.11 -10.73
N ASN A 77 0.26 0.22 -10.95
CA ASN A 77 -0.69 0.62 -9.93
C ASN A 77 -1.32 -0.65 -9.31
N GLN A 78 -0.98 -0.92 -8.06
CA GLN A 78 -1.51 -2.01 -7.23
C GLN A 78 -2.41 -1.45 -6.11
N GLY A 79 -3.04 -0.30 -6.32
CA GLY A 79 -4.11 0.20 -5.48
C GLY A 79 -5.41 -0.58 -5.71
N VAL A 80 -6.14 -0.89 -4.64
CA VAL A 80 -7.48 -1.48 -4.70
C VAL A 80 -8.39 -0.74 -3.72
N SER A 81 -9.54 -0.25 -4.23
CA SER A 81 -10.49 0.51 -3.42
C SER A 81 -11.00 -0.30 -2.23
N GLY A 82 -10.96 0.31 -1.05
CA GLY A 82 -11.41 -0.30 0.19
C GLY A 82 -10.38 -1.17 0.89
N ASP A 83 -9.21 -1.42 0.29
CA ASP A 83 -8.18 -2.24 0.94
C ASP A 83 -7.75 -1.66 2.29
N THR A 84 -7.68 -2.56 3.26
CA THR A 84 -6.98 -2.38 4.51
C THR A 84 -5.61 -3.05 4.44
N THR A 85 -4.81 -2.87 5.48
CA THR A 85 -3.52 -3.57 5.58
C THR A 85 -3.67 -5.09 5.53
N PHE A 86 -4.79 -5.67 5.96
CA PHE A 86 -5.06 -7.12 5.86
C PHE A 86 -5.22 -7.60 4.41
N GLN A 87 -6.00 -6.88 3.59
CA GLN A 87 -6.15 -7.23 2.18
C GLN A 87 -4.84 -7.08 1.41
N LEU A 88 -4.05 -6.04 1.71
CA LEU A 88 -2.71 -5.91 1.12
C LEU A 88 -1.80 -7.08 1.49
N MET A 89 -1.82 -7.54 2.74
CA MET A 89 -1.05 -8.72 3.17
C MET A 89 -1.51 -9.98 2.42
N ALA A 90 -2.81 -10.17 2.26
CA ALA A 90 -3.37 -11.33 1.55
C ALA A 90 -2.95 -11.38 0.08
N ARG A 91 -2.82 -10.21 -0.58
CA ARG A 91 -2.41 -10.13 -1.98
C ARG A 91 -0.93 -9.80 -2.21
N LEU A 92 -0.10 -9.87 -1.16
CA LEU A 92 1.34 -9.68 -1.25
C LEU A 92 2.02 -10.50 -2.38
N PRO A 93 1.68 -11.80 -2.59
CA PRO A 93 2.26 -12.58 -3.69
C PRO A 93 1.92 -12.00 -5.08
N VAL A 94 0.73 -11.41 -5.25
CA VAL A 94 0.32 -10.76 -6.51
C VAL A 94 1.11 -9.48 -6.73
N ILE A 95 1.24 -8.64 -5.69
CA ILE A 95 1.99 -7.39 -5.73
C ILE A 95 3.45 -7.66 -6.12
N ARG A 96 4.07 -8.68 -5.54
CA ARG A 96 5.46 -9.06 -5.83
C ARG A 96 5.69 -9.49 -7.28
N ARG A 97 4.69 -10.04 -7.97
CA ARG A 97 4.81 -10.42 -9.39
C ARG A 97 5.03 -9.25 -10.35
N THR A 98 4.83 -8.01 -9.90
CA THR A 98 5.19 -6.82 -10.70
C THR A 98 6.70 -6.72 -10.94
N GLY A 99 7.52 -7.40 -10.15
CA GLY A 99 8.98 -7.37 -10.28
C GLY A 99 9.58 -5.99 -10.03
N ALA A 100 8.89 -5.13 -9.25
CA ALA A 100 9.34 -3.78 -9.02
C ALA A 100 10.69 -3.72 -8.29
N ARG A 101 11.50 -2.73 -8.66
CA ARG A 101 12.72 -2.35 -7.92
C ARG A 101 12.40 -1.39 -6.78
N THR A 102 11.28 -0.68 -6.88
CA THR A 102 10.82 0.24 -5.84
C THR A 102 9.31 0.06 -5.64
N TYR A 103 8.91 -0.12 -4.40
CA TYR A 103 7.51 -0.10 -3.98
C TYR A 103 7.25 1.17 -3.18
N LEU A 104 6.16 1.89 -3.49
CA LEU A 104 5.65 3.01 -2.70
C LEU A 104 4.34 2.56 -2.04
N VAL A 105 4.36 2.40 -0.73
CA VAL A 105 3.22 1.89 0.05
C VAL A 105 2.53 3.03 0.78
N MET A 106 1.23 3.23 0.52
CA MET A 106 0.36 4.15 1.25
C MET A 106 -0.99 3.48 1.51
N VAL A 107 -1.33 3.27 2.78
CA VAL A 107 -2.55 2.57 3.24
C VAL A 107 -2.82 2.92 4.69
N GLY A 108 -4.02 2.64 5.18
CA GLY A 108 -4.35 2.73 6.60
C GLY A 108 -5.60 3.54 6.89
N ILE A 109 -6.07 4.37 5.96
CA ILE A 109 -7.28 5.17 6.19
C ILE A 109 -8.53 4.28 6.38
N ASN A 110 -8.63 3.18 5.61
CA ASN A 110 -9.71 2.20 5.76
C ASN A 110 -9.59 1.44 7.08
N ASP A 111 -8.38 1.06 7.49
CA ASP A 111 -8.15 0.45 8.81
C ASP A 111 -8.62 1.35 9.95
N ILE A 112 -8.33 2.64 9.88
CA ILE A 112 -8.82 3.65 10.85
C ILE A 112 -10.36 3.70 10.81
N GLY A 113 -10.95 3.71 9.63
CA GLY A 113 -12.41 3.70 9.45
C GLY A 113 -13.09 2.47 10.04
N TRP A 114 -12.45 1.30 9.99
CA TRP A 114 -12.89 0.05 10.63
C TRP A 114 -12.61 0.00 12.14
N GLY A 115 -11.95 1.00 12.71
CA GLY A 115 -11.68 1.05 14.13
C GLY A 115 -10.40 0.33 14.59
N TYR A 116 -9.55 -0.16 13.67
CA TYR A 116 -8.28 -0.82 14.05
C TYR A 116 -7.32 0.16 14.70
N ALA A 117 -6.64 -0.29 15.76
CA ALA A 117 -5.70 0.53 16.52
C ALA A 117 -4.47 0.93 15.66
N PRO A 118 -4.02 2.20 15.72
CA PRO A 118 -2.86 2.69 14.96
C PRO A 118 -1.60 1.85 15.13
N LYS A 119 -1.34 1.34 16.35
CA LYS A 119 -0.21 0.43 16.63
C LYS A 119 -0.27 -0.83 15.76
N GLY A 120 -1.43 -1.48 15.68
CA GLY A 120 -1.62 -2.70 14.89
C GLY A 120 -1.49 -2.43 13.39
N ILE A 121 -2.01 -1.29 12.92
CA ILE A 121 -1.89 -0.87 11.52
C ILE A 121 -0.42 -0.65 11.15
N ALA A 122 0.32 0.10 11.97
CA ALA A 122 1.74 0.35 11.76
C ALA A 122 2.54 -0.96 11.70
N SER A 123 2.31 -1.90 12.62
CA SER A 123 2.97 -3.20 12.60
C SER A 123 2.71 -3.98 11.30
N ARG A 124 1.45 -4.00 10.81
CA ARG A 124 1.11 -4.67 9.55
C ARG A 124 1.77 -4.01 8.33
N ILE A 125 1.90 -2.68 8.33
CA ILE A 125 2.62 -1.96 7.27
C ILE A 125 4.12 -2.33 7.29
N GLN A 126 4.75 -2.49 8.46
CA GLN A 126 6.13 -2.97 8.54
C GLN A 126 6.28 -4.43 8.08
N TRP A 127 5.30 -5.29 8.34
CA TRP A 127 5.29 -6.66 7.79
C TRP A 127 5.14 -6.67 6.27
N LEU A 128 4.26 -5.82 5.71
CA LEU A 128 4.16 -5.60 4.26
C LEU A 128 5.50 -5.16 3.68
N ARG A 129 6.15 -4.17 4.31
CA ARG A 129 7.47 -3.68 3.91
C ARG A 129 8.48 -4.82 3.87
N THR A 130 8.62 -5.56 4.96
CA THR A 130 9.52 -6.71 5.03
C THR A 130 9.18 -7.77 3.99
N GLY A 131 7.90 -8.11 3.81
CA GLY A 131 7.45 -9.10 2.84
C GLY A 131 7.71 -8.69 1.38
N LEU A 132 7.66 -7.39 1.06
CA LEU A 132 8.00 -6.86 -0.26
C LEU A 132 9.51 -6.89 -0.52
N GLN A 133 10.33 -6.70 0.52
CA GLN A 133 11.80 -6.72 0.43
C GLN A 133 12.37 -8.14 0.37
N LEU A 134 11.71 -9.10 1.02
CA LEU A 134 12.24 -10.44 1.20
C LEU A 134 12.48 -11.15 -0.14
N GLY A 135 13.74 -11.48 -0.43
CA GLY A 135 14.16 -12.19 -1.65
C GLY A 135 14.02 -11.38 -2.95
N THR A 136 13.72 -10.08 -2.88
CA THR A 136 13.62 -9.22 -4.07
C THR A 136 14.75 -8.20 -4.18
N GLY A 137 15.37 -7.81 -3.07
CA GLY A 137 16.29 -6.68 -2.99
C GLY A 137 15.65 -5.33 -3.34
N ALA A 138 14.30 -5.27 -3.41
CA ALA A 138 13.60 -4.05 -3.76
C ALA A 138 13.64 -3.02 -2.63
N ARG A 139 13.70 -1.75 -2.98
CA ARG A 139 13.48 -0.65 -2.05
C ARG A 139 11.99 -0.51 -1.76
N VAL A 140 11.62 -0.40 -0.50
CA VAL A 140 10.21 -0.18 -0.10
C VAL A 140 10.10 1.13 0.67
N ILE A 141 9.42 2.09 0.07
CA ILE A 141 9.16 3.41 0.62
C ILE A 141 7.78 3.39 1.24
N VAL A 142 7.71 3.67 2.54
CA VAL A 142 6.47 3.84 3.26
C VAL A 142 6.10 5.31 3.26
N GLN A 143 4.92 5.62 2.78
CA GLN A 143 4.38 6.98 2.83
C GLN A 143 3.45 7.11 4.04
N SER A 144 3.39 8.28 4.65
CA SER A 144 2.40 8.55 5.68
C SER A 144 0.99 8.38 5.11
N THR A 145 0.08 7.82 5.88
CA THR A 145 -1.34 7.72 5.53
C THR A 145 -1.91 9.13 5.38
N ILE A 146 -2.50 9.43 4.23
CA ILE A 146 -3.21 10.69 4.01
C ILE A 146 -4.46 10.69 4.91
N PRO A 147 -4.65 11.71 5.77
CA PRO A 147 -5.80 11.74 6.67
C PRO A 147 -7.10 12.02 5.92
N CYS A 148 -8.22 11.73 6.57
CA CYS A 148 -9.51 12.27 6.17
C CYS A 148 -9.71 13.69 6.72
N ALA A 149 -10.57 14.47 6.08
CA ALA A 149 -11.01 15.74 6.62
C ALA A 149 -11.86 15.55 7.89
N ARG A 150 -11.75 16.46 8.84
CA ARG A 150 -12.43 16.38 10.16
C ARG A 150 -13.96 16.23 10.04
N PHE A 151 -14.59 16.90 9.07
CA PHE A 151 -16.03 16.79 8.86
C PHE A 151 -16.45 15.37 8.45
N ARG A 152 -15.53 14.58 7.87
CA ARG A 152 -15.79 13.20 7.41
C ARG A 152 -15.54 12.14 8.48
N CYS A 153 -14.44 12.23 9.23
CA CYS A 153 -14.04 11.21 10.18
C CYS A 153 -13.97 11.70 11.64
N GLY A 154 -14.39 12.92 11.88
CA GLY A 154 -14.34 13.52 13.22
C GLY A 154 -12.93 13.78 13.73
N PRO A 155 -12.81 14.46 14.87
CA PRO A 155 -11.51 14.77 15.46
C PRO A 155 -10.73 13.51 15.87
N ASP A 156 -11.43 12.44 16.26
CA ASP A 156 -10.80 11.18 16.63
C ASP A 156 -10.14 10.49 15.43
N GLY A 157 -10.79 10.47 14.26
CA GLY A 157 -10.20 9.93 13.04
C GLY A 157 -8.93 10.66 12.64
N VAL A 158 -8.94 12.00 12.65
CA VAL A 158 -7.76 12.81 12.35
C VAL A 158 -6.62 12.51 13.35
N ARG A 159 -6.91 12.47 14.65
CA ARG A 159 -5.93 12.16 15.70
C ARG A 159 -5.32 10.76 15.50
N ARG A 160 -6.13 9.74 15.18
CA ARG A 160 -5.68 8.37 15.01
C ARG A 160 -4.78 8.20 13.77
N VAL A 161 -5.05 8.94 12.68
CA VAL A 161 -4.15 8.97 11.53
C VAL A 161 -2.82 9.65 11.89
N ALA A 162 -2.86 10.74 12.65
CA ALA A 162 -1.64 11.39 13.13
C ALA A 162 -0.79 10.44 14.02
N GLU A 163 -1.43 9.69 14.93
CA GLU A 163 -0.75 8.66 15.73
C GLU A 163 -0.16 7.56 14.85
N LEU A 164 -0.89 7.08 13.84
CA LEU A 164 -0.38 6.09 12.89
C LEU A 164 0.87 6.62 12.18
N ASN A 165 0.82 7.83 11.65
CA ASN A 165 1.93 8.44 10.93
C ASN A 165 3.16 8.66 11.80
N GLN A 166 2.98 9.06 13.07
CA GLN A 166 4.07 9.14 14.04
C GLN A 166 4.75 7.78 14.24
N ARG A 167 3.97 6.70 14.37
CA ARG A 167 4.50 5.33 14.51
C ARG A 167 5.24 4.87 13.26
N LEU A 168 4.72 5.18 12.07
CA LEU A 168 5.37 4.85 10.81
C LEU A 168 6.71 5.56 10.67
N ALA A 169 6.78 6.85 11.02
CA ALA A 169 8.02 7.62 11.02
C ALA A 169 9.07 7.06 11.98
N GLN A 170 8.64 6.56 13.15
CA GLN A 170 9.54 5.95 14.14
C GLN A 170 10.04 4.55 13.75
N GLN A 171 9.25 3.79 13.00
CA GLN A 171 9.51 2.38 12.66
C GLN A 171 10.15 2.18 11.28
N THR A 172 10.12 3.22 10.44
CA THR A 172 10.68 3.16 9.08
C THR A 172 11.97 3.96 9.02
N PRO A 173 13.06 3.43 8.43
CA PRO A 173 14.28 4.22 8.20
C PRO A 173 13.95 5.53 7.48
N SER A 174 14.55 6.65 7.89
CA SER A 174 14.21 7.98 7.40
C SER A 174 14.33 8.14 5.89
N GLN A 175 15.30 7.45 5.26
CA GLN A 175 15.49 7.44 3.81
C GLN A 175 14.40 6.67 3.05
N ASP A 176 13.59 5.84 3.74
CA ASP A 176 12.50 5.04 3.19
C ASP A 176 11.12 5.50 3.68
N TYR A 177 11.06 6.61 4.40
CA TYR A 177 9.81 7.21 4.86
C TYR A 177 9.53 8.52 4.14
N VAL A 178 8.30 8.70 3.66
CA VAL A 178 7.83 9.94 3.05
C VAL A 178 6.66 10.48 3.86
N ASP A 179 6.86 11.62 4.49
CA ASP A 179 5.76 12.32 5.13
C ASP A 179 5.00 13.19 4.10
N LEU A 180 3.73 12.82 3.89
CA LEU A 180 2.79 13.55 3.05
C LEU A 180 1.95 14.55 3.86
N ALA A 181 1.84 14.37 5.17
CA ALA A 181 0.97 15.19 6.02
C ALA A 181 1.27 16.69 5.90
N PRO A 182 2.53 17.17 5.90
CA PRO A 182 2.81 18.61 5.79
C PRO A 182 2.26 19.27 4.53
N VAL A 183 2.14 18.51 3.44
CA VAL A 183 1.66 19.04 2.16
C VAL A 183 0.18 18.80 1.91
N MET A 184 -0.39 17.72 2.50
CA MET A 184 -1.76 17.28 2.25
C MET A 184 -2.75 17.73 3.32
N ALA A 185 -2.27 18.01 4.54
CA ALA A 185 -3.14 18.19 5.70
C ALA A 185 -2.88 19.52 6.42
N ASP A 186 -3.82 19.89 7.29
CA ASP A 186 -3.74 20.94 8.29
C ASP A 186 -4.36 20.47 9.62
N ALA A 187 -4.69 21.38 10.53
CA ALA A 187 -5.28 21.04 11.83
C ALA A 187 -6.64 20.33 11.71
N ASP A 188 -7.33 20.47 10.58
CA ASP A 188 -8.63 19.85 10.30
C ASP A 188 -8.52 18.57 9.44
N GLY A 189 -7.32 18.01 9.34
CA GLY A 189 -7.04 16.81 8.55
C GLY A 189 -6.78 17.14 7.09
N LEU A 190 -7.29 16.33 6.15
CA LEU A 190 -7.11 16.56 4.73
C LEU A 190 -7.69 17.94 4.33
N LYS A 191 -6.85 18.74 3.70
CA LYS A 191 -7.24 20.09 3.23
C LYS A 191 -8.42 19.99 2.28
N SER A 192 -9.46 20.83 2.50
CA SER A 192 -10.67 20.85 1.68
C SER A 192 -10.39 21.13 0.19
N ALA A 193 -9.34 21.88 -0.12
CA ALA A 193 -8.90 22.14 -1.49
C ALA A 193 -8.43 20.89 -2.24
N TYR A 194 -8.10 19.80 -1.54
CA TYR A 194 -7.51 18.59 -2.12
C TYR A 194 -8.45 17.39 -2.18
N THR A 195 -9.69 17.54 -1.73
CA THR A 195 -10.62 16.43 -1.63
C THR A 195 -11.96 16.69 -2.33
N VAL A 196 -12.65 15.60 -2.72
CA VAL A 196 -14.02 15.65 -3.26
C VAL A 196 -15.08 15.34 -2.20
N ASP A 197 -14.74 14.54 -1.17
CA ASP A 197 -15.70 14.01 -0.19
C ASP A 197 -15.14 13.96 1.25
N GLY A 198 -13.95 14.50 1.46
CA GLY A 198 -13.24 14.46 2.74
C GLY A 198 -12.32 13.25 2.93
N VAL A 199 -12.24 12.34 1.94
CA VAL A 199 -11.33 11.18 1.92
C VAL A 199 -10.61 11.11 0.58
N HIS A 200 -11.35 11.04 -0.52
CA HIS A 200 -10.79 10.89 -1.85
C HIS A 200 -10.28 12.22 -2.40
N LEU A 201 -9.18 12.13 -3.14
CA LEU A 201 -8.51 13.30 -3.67
C LEU A 201 -9.17 13.79 -4.96
N ASN A 202 -9.16 15.11 -5.14
CA ASN A 202 -9.41 15.74 -6.43
C ASN A 202 -8.10 15.88 -7.23
N ALA A 203 -8.16 16.46 -8.42
CA ALA A 203 -7.00 16.66 -9.28
C ALA A 203 -5.87 17.45 -8.60
N ALA A 204 -6.22 18.48 -7.80
CA ALA A 204 -5.24 19.28 -7.07
C ALA A 204 -4.54 18.46 -5.97
N GLY A 205 -5.28 17.58 -5.28
CA GLY A 205 -4.72 16.67 -4.29
C GLY A 205 -3.73 15.69 -4.90
N TYR A 206 -4.07 15.08 -6.04
CA TYR A 206 -3.13 14.21 -6.76
C TYR A 206 -1.91 14.97 -7.27
N ALA A 207 -2.08 16.14 -7.85
CA ALA A 207 -0.97 16.99 -8.31
C ALA A 207 -0.01 17.30 -7.14
N ARG A 208 -0.55 17.58 -5.94
CA ARG A 208 0.26 17.89 -4.75
C ARG A 208 1.01 16.65 -4.25
N TRP A 209 0.36 15.48 -4.19
CA TRP A 209 1.00 14.23 -3.81
C TRP A 209 2.14 13.87 -4.77
N GLN A 210 1.85 13.83 -6.08
CA GLN A 210 2.84 13.57 -7.12
C GLN A 210 3.98 14.57 -7.09
N GLY A 211 3.67 15.86 -6.89
CA GLY A 211 4.66 16.94 -6.73
C GLY A 211 5.61 16.65 -5.58
N ARG A 212 5.08 16.21 -4.40
CA ARG A 212 5.90 15.87 -3.25
C ARG A 212 6.85 14.72 -3.54
N LEU A 213 6.40 13.70 -4.25
CA LEU A 213 7.28 12.57 -4.65
C LEU A 213 8.40 13.05 -5.57
N ARG A 214 8.10 13.88 -6.55
CA ARG A 214 9.11 14.46 -7.46
C ARG A 214 10.11 15.37 -6.75
N GLU A 215 9.67 16.20 -5.80
CA GLU A 215 10.56 17.02 -4.93
C GLU A 215 11.60 16.18 -4.19
N LEU A 216 11.26 14.95 -3.86
CA LEU A 216 12.13 13.98 -3.18
C LEU A 216 12.95 13.10 -4.14
N GLY A 217 12.88 13.36 -5.44
CA GLY A 217 13.53 12.53 -6.46
C GLY A 217 12.95 11.12 -6.56
N LEU A 218 11.67 10.95 -6.22
CA LEU A 218 10.93 9.68 -6.26
C LEU A 218 9.86 9.70 -7.35
N PRO A 219 9.57 8.58 -7.95
CA PRO A 219 10.41 7.56 -8.58
C PRO A 219 11.15 8.09 -9.74
#